data_a5dbb6dc3582ab0c9709277da172d3ad
#
_entry.id   a5dbb6dc3582ab0c9709277da172d3ad
#
_cell.length_a   1.000
_cell.length_b   1.000
_cell.length_c   1.000
_cell.angle_alpha   90.00
_cell.angle_beta   90.00
_cell.angle_gamma   90.00
#
_symmetry.space_group_name_H-M   'P 1'
#
loop_
_entity.id
_entity.type
_entity.pdbx_description
1 polymer ?
#
loop_
_entity_poly.entity_id
_entity_poly.type
_entity_poly.pdbx_seq_one_letter_code
_entity_poly.pdbx_strand_id
1 'polypeptide(L)'
;KNIGNPFLTLYECVNPTEKHSNISMLSANLKLNNHFDFMIRSAFQMENDIREQHRPVSTVGFAKGYFKTQNIFNYELNSDVLLTYHNSFSNGLTLNAAAGGNMMVYKVNMLSNAANGLITPGVYKLANAISSIEWDQKILNKRVNSIYFTANLAYKNKLFLDITGRNDWSSTLPKKNNSFFYPSVSVST
;
A
#
# COMPACT_ATOMS: atom_id res chain seq x y z
N LYS A 1 39.88 17.94 0.62
CA LYS A 1 38.67 17.31 1.19
C LYS A 1 37.87 18.40 1.89
N ASN A 2 36.69 18.76 1.35
CA ASN A 2 35.77 19.65 2.06
C ASN A 2 35.11 18.86 3.18
N ILE A 3 35.57 19.05 4.40
CA ILE A 3 34.92 18.49 5.59
C ILE A 3 33.84 19.49 6.01
N GLY A 4 32.58 19.10 5.95
CA GLY A 4 31.47 19.93 6.41
C GLY A 4 31.56 20.18 7.92
N ASN A 5 31.03 21.31 8.38
CA ASN A 5 30.92 21.59 9.81
C ASN A 5 29.89 20.62 10.44
N PRO A 6 30.30 19.79 11.43
CA PRO A 6 29.39 18.81 12.06
C PRO A 6 28.18 19.48 12.73
N PHE A 7 28.37 20.65 13.34
CA PHE A 7 27.27 21.39 13.98
C PHE A 7 26.25 21.92 12.97
N LEU A 8 26.71 22.44 11.82
CA LEU A 8 25.85 22.86 10.73
C LEU A 8 25.01 21.66 10.23
N THR A 9 25.67 20.52 10.06
CA THR A 9 24.99 19.31 9.60
C THR A 9 23.94 18.80 10.60
N LEU A 10 24.26 18.83 11.90
CA LEU A 10 23.41 18.31 12.95
C LEU A 10 22.19 19.21 13.24
N TYR A 11 22.39 20.53 13.26
CA TYR A 11 21.35 21.46 13.73
C TYR A 11 20.61 22.20 12.61
N GLU A 12 21.21 22.34 11.43
CA GLU A 12 20.61 23.16 10.36
C GLU A 12 20.28 22.38 9.08
N CYS A 13 20.97 21.26 8.82
CA CYS A 13 20.63 20.38 7.69
C CYS A 13 19.48 19.45 8.07
N VAL A 14 18.30 20.00 8.30
CA VAL A 14 17.12 19.24 8.78
C VAL A 14 16.27 18.71 7.63
N ASN A 15 15.54 17.63 7.90
CA ASN A 15 14.59 17.02 6.98
C ASN A 15 13.24 16.82 7.70
N PRO A 16 12.44 17.86 7.90
CA PRO A 16 11.12 17.74 8.53
C PRO A 16 10.21 16.84 7.69
N THR A 17 9.40 16.07 8.39
CA THR A 17 8.38 15.21 7.76
C THR A 17 7.11 15.32 8.57
N GLU A 18 6.00 15.57 7.88
CA GLU A 18 4.66 15.58 8.44
C GLU A 18 3.81 14.56 7.70
N LYS A 19 3.24 13.62 8.43
CA LYS A 19 2.49 12.52 7.86
C LYS A 19 1.10 12.40 8.49
N HIS A 20 0.08 12.47 7.66
CA HIS A 20 -1.30 12.21 8.02
C HIS A 20 -1.77 10.93 7.37
N SER A 21 -2.30 10.02 8.16
CA SER A 21 -2.88 8.78 7.65
C SER A 21 -4.27 8.53 8.22
N ASN A 22 -5.15 8.01 7.38
CA ASN A 22 -6.48 7.54 7.76
C ASN A 22 -6.64 6.12 7.28
N ILE A 23 -7.13 5.24 8.16
CA ILE A 23 -7.50 3.87 7.84
C ILE A 23 -8.94 3.67 8.30
N SER A 24 -9.80 3.28 7.37
CA SER A 24 -11.21 3.04 7.61
C SER A 24 -11.60 1.70 7.02
N MET A 25 -12.45 0.95 7.73
CA MET A 25 -12.96 -0.35 7.26
C MET A 25 -14.44 -0.46 7.57
N LEU A 26 -15.19 -0.92 6.59
CA LEU A 26 -16.60 -1.29 6.71
C LEU A 26 -16.75 -2.76 6.31
N SER A 27 -17.47 -3.53 7.12
CA SER A 27 -17.80 -4.90 6.81
C SER A 27 -19.23 -5.23 7.18
N ALA A 28 -19.85 -6.10 6.40
CA ALA A 28 -21.15 -6.67 6.69
C ALA A 28 -21.07 -8.18 6.52
N ASN A 29 -21.62 -8.92 7.50
CA ASN A 29 -21.72 -10.37 7.48
C ASN A 29 -23.20 -10.74 7.55
N LEU A 30 -23.65 -11.55 6.61
CA LEU A 30 -25.03 -11.99 6.48
C LEU A 30 -25.06 -13.52 6.58
N LYS A 31 -25.77 -14.03 7.57
CA LYS A 31 -26.09 -15.46 7.64
C LYS A 31 -27.29 -15.73 6.74
N LEU A 32 -27.05 -16.36 5.58
CA LEU A 32 -28.09 -16.64 4.59
C LEU A 32 -28.98 -17.80 5.04
N ASN A 33 -28.35 -18.84 5.60
CA ASN A 33 -29.05 -19.99 6.22
C ASN A 33 -28.06 -20.74 7.15
N ASN A 34 -28.41 -21.96 7.56
CA ASN A 34 -27.59 -22.77 8.46
C ASN A 34 -26.26 -23.27 7.84
N HIS A 35 -26.08 -23.11 6.53
CA HIS A 35 -24.93 -23.63 5.79
C HIS A 35 -24.16 -22.54 5.04
N PHE A 36 -24.76 -21.37 4.81
CA PHE A 36 -24.17 -20.32 4.00
C PHE A 36 -24.08 -19.00 4.75
N ASP A 37 -22.87 -18.45 4.76
CA ASP A 37 -22.58 -17.09 5.22
C ASP A 37 -22.02 -16.27 4.05
N PHE A 38 -22.44 -15.02 3.97
CA PHE A 38 -21.95 -14.06 2.99
C PHE A 38 -21.32 -12.88 3.69
N MET A 39 -20.13 -12.48 3.25
CA MET A 39 -19.41 -11.32 3.75
C MET A 39 -19.11 -10.36 2.60
N ILE A 40 -19.30 -9.08 2.87
CA ILE A 40 -18.74 -7.99 2.08
C ILE A 40 -17.91 -7.11 3.00
N ARG A 41 -16.73 -6.71 2.56
CA ARG A 41 -15.81 -5.85 3.31
C ARG A 41 -15.13 -4.88 2.36
N SER A 42 -15.00 -3.62 2.77
CA SER A 42 -14.21 -2.62 2.09
C SER A 42 -13.33 -1.88 3.08
N ALA A 43 -12.03 -1.84 2.83
CA ALA A 43 -11.05 -1.11 3.60
C ALA A 43 -10.45 0.00 2.73
N PHE A 44 -10.41 1.20 3.27
CA PHE A 44 -9.83 2.38 2.63
C PHE A 44 -8.69 2.90 3.51
N GLN A 45 -7.53 3.07 2.91
CA GLN A 45 -6.38 3.73 3.53
C GLN A 45 -5.99 4.93 2.68
N MET A 46 -5.77 6.05 3.32
CA MET A 46 -5.28 7.29 2.71
C MET A 46 -4.12 7.83 3.52
N GLU A 47 -3.11 8.33 2.83
CA GLU A 47 -1.91 8.87 3.45
C GLU A 47 -1.44 10.11 2.69
N ASN A 48 -1.18 11.18 3.41
CA ASN A 48 -0.53 12.38 2.92
C ASN A 48 0.78 12.59 3.68
N ASP A 49 1.91 12.55 2.99
CA ASP A 49 3.26 12.64 3.55
C ASP A 49 3.96 13.85 2.92
N ILE A 50 4.18 14.88 3.72
CA ILE A 50 4.86 16.11 3.34
C ILE A 50 6.27 16.04 3.91
N ARG A 51 7.26 16.09 3.04
CA ARG A 51 8.68 16.04 3.39
C ARG A 51 9.37 17.28 2.91
N GLU A 52 10.23 17.82 3.77
CA GLU A 52 11.09 18.93 3.40
C GLU A 52 12.56 18.55 3.57
N GLN A 53 13.41 19.23 2.84
CA GLN A 53 14.85 19.11 2.97
C GLN A 53 15.45 20.51 2.98
N HIS A 54 16.06 20.87 4.09
CA HIS A 54 16.70 22.16 4.31
C HIS A 54 18.22 22.01 4.26
N ARG A 55 18.89 22.85 3.46
CA ARG A 55 20.36 22.95 3.44
C ARG A 55 20.71 24.43 3.51
N PRO A 56 21.34 24.86 4.60
CA PRO A 56 21.78 26.27 4.75
C PRO A 56 22.85 26.62 3.75
N VAL A 57 23.03 27.92 3.55
CA VAL A 57 24.14 28.46 2.76
C VAL A 57 25.47 27.95 3.32
N SER A 58 26.45 27.69 2.44
CA SER A 58 27.76 27.10 2.76
C SER A 58 27.75 25.62 3.14
N THR A 59 26.64 24.91 3.00
CA THR A 59 26.63 23.44 3.07
C THR A 59 27.44 22.88 1.90
N VAL A 60 28.25 21.86 2.15
CA VAL A 60 28.98 21.14 1.09
C VAL A 60 28.02 20.64 0.01
N GLY A 61 28.25 21.05 -1.23
CA GLY A 61 27.38 20.77 -2.36
C GLY A 61 26.23 21.76 -2.55
N PHE A 62 25.95 22.65 -1.56
CA PHE A 62 24.85 23.61 -1.61
C PHE A 62 25.34 25.02 -1.16
N ALA A 63 26.32 25.57 -1.90
CA ALA A 63 26.98 26.84 -1.53
C ALA A 63 26.00 28.02 -1.35
N LYS A 64 24.89 28.04 -2.09
CA LYS A 64 23.82 29.06 -2.02
C LYS A 64 22.58 28.59 -1.23
N GLY A 65 22.72 27.50 -0.46
CA GLY A 65 21.60 26.86 0.20
C GLY A 65 20.73 26.02 -0.76
N TYR A 66 19.79 25.28 -0.18
CA TYR A 66 18.85 24.45 -0.93
C TYR A 66 17.59 24.20 -0.11
N PHE A 67 16.47 24.20 -0.78
CA PHE A 67 15.18 23.81 -0.22
C PHE A 67 14.46 22.88 -1.16
N LYS A 68 13.98 21.76 -0.63
CA LYS A 68 13.12 20.83 -1.38
C LYS A 68 11.89 20.52 -0.56
N THR A 69 10.74 20.49 -1.20
CA THR A 69 9.50 19.98 -0.64
C THR A 69 8.94 18.87 -1.53
N GLN A 70 8.41 17.83 -0.90
CA GLN A 70 7.73 16.73 -1.56
C GLN A 70 6.39 16.52 -0.90
N ASN A 71 5.34 16.42 -1.71
CA ASN A 71 4.02 15.98 -1.26
C ASN A 71 3.74 14.63 -1.89
N ILE A 72 3.55 13.61 -1.06
CA ILE A 72 3.27 12.24 -1.47
C ILE A 72 1.88 11.89 -0.96
N PHE A 73 0.92 11.94 -1.86
CA PHE A 73 -0.44 11.51 -1.56
C PHE A 73 -0.65 10.11 -2.12
N ASN A 74 -1.03 9.17 -1.25
CA ASN A 74 -1.40 7.84 -1.66
C ASN A 74 -2.72 7.39 -1.06
N TYR A 75 -3.42 6.52 -1.75
CA TYR A 75 -4.54 5.80 -1.19
C TYR A 75 -4.63 4.37 -1.73
N GLU A 76 -5.18 3.51 -0.90
CA GLU A 76 -5.49 2.13 -1.22
C GLU A 76 -6.94 1.83 -0.85
N LEU A 77 -7.67 1.26 -1.78
CA LEU A 77 -9.00 0.70 -1.57
C LEU A 77 -8.94 -0.80 -1.80
N ASN A 78 -9.30 -1.58 -0.78
CA ASN A 78 -9.44 -3.03 -0.84
C ASN A 78 -10.88 -3.40 -0.58
N SER A 79 -11.52 -4.08 -1.53
CA SER A 79 -12.89 -4.57 -1.39
C SER A 79 -12.95 -6.07 -1.62
N ASP A 80 -13.58 -6.78 -0.68
CA ASP A 80 -13.71 -8.24 -0.68
C ASP A 80 -15.16 -8.63 -0.66
N VAL A 81 -15.48 -9.70 -1.38
CA VAL A 81 -16.73 -10.46 -1.23
C VAL A 81 -16.37 -11.91 -0.97
N LEU A 82 -17.07 -12.56 -0.05
CA LEU A 82 -16.82 -13.95 0.33
C LEU A 82 -18.14 -14.68 0.60
N LEU A 83 -18.32 -15.81 -0.05
CA LEU A 83 -19.37 -16.76 0.26
C LEU A 83 -18.73 -17.98 0.93
N THR A 84 -19.20 -18.31 2.11
CA THR A 84 -18.73 -19.48 2.87
C THR A 84 -19.85 -20.50 2.97
N TYR A 85 -19.51 -21.76 2.77
CA TYR A 85 -20.36 -22.92 2.98
C TYR A 85 -19.77 -23.79 4.09
N HIS A 86 -20.59 -24.23 5.03
CA HIS A 86 -20.19 -25.16 6.07
C HIS A 86 -21.26 -26.22 6.32
N ASN A 87 -20.82 -27.46 6.44
CA ASN A 87 -21.71 -28.56 6.73
C ASN A 87 -20.97 -29.74 7.39
N SER A 88 -21.68 -30.41 8.31
CA SER A 88 -21.22 -31.65 8.92
C SER A 88 -22.20 -32.76 8.57
N PHE A 89 -21.72 -33.76 7.84
CA PHE A 89 -22.50 -34.89 7.37
C PHE A 89 -22.51 -36.03 8.38
N SER A 90 -23.57 -36.82 8.38
CA SER A 90 -23.76 -37.94 9.32
C SER A 90 -22.73 -39.07 9.19
N ASN A 91 -21.98 -39.14 8.09
CA ASN A 91 -20.92 -40.11 7.85
C ASN A 91 -19.56 -39.70 8.48
N GLY A 92 -19.52 -38.60 9.25
CA GLY A 92 -18.33 -38.10 9.91
C GLY A 92 -17.45 -37.21 9.00
N LEU A 93 -17.98 -36.79 7.84
CA LEU A 93 -17.33 -35.81 6.98
C LEU A 93 -17.79 -34.39 7.37
N THR A 94 -16.85 -33.47 7.56
CA THR A 94 -17.11 -32.03 7.70
C THR A 94 -16.47 -31.29 6.54
N LEU A 95 -17.23 -30.41 5.89
CA LEU A 95 -16.79 -29.58 4.79
C LEU A 95 -16.97 -28.11 5.16
N ASN A 96 -15.88 -27.35 5.08
CA ASN A 96 -15.91 -25.90 5.06
C ASN A 96 -15.30 -25.44 3.73
N ALA A 97 -16.06 -24.72 2.93
CA ALA A 97 -15.62 -24.21 1.64
C ALA A 97 -15.93 -22.71 1.56
N ALA A 98 -15.05 -21.95 0.95
CA ALA A 98 -15.32 -20.55 0.68
C ALA A 98 -14.83 -20.18 -0.72
N ALA A 99 -15.57 -19.29 -1.38
CA ALA A 99 -15.19 -18.69 -2.64
C ALA A 99 -15.41 -17.18 -2.57
N GLY A 100 -14.49 -16.43 -3.11
CA GLY A 100 -14.54 -14.98 -3.00
C GLY A 100 -13.79 -14.26 -4.11
N GLY A 101 -13.97 -12.95 -4.12
CA GLY A 101 -13.26 -12.03 -4.99
C GLY A 101 -12.74 -10.85 -4.22
N ASN A 102 -11.61 -10.33 -4.66
CA ASN A 102 -11.00 -9.12 -4.12
C ASN A 102 -10.68 -8.14 -5.26
N MET A 103 -10.89 -6.87 -5.00
CA MET A 103 -10.45 -5.76 -5.84
C MET A 103 -9.61 -4.82 -5.02
N MET A 104 -8.36 -4.64 -5.40
CA MET A 104 -7.44 -3.64 -4.84
C MET A 104 -7.19 -2.54 -5.86
N VAL A 105 -7.34 -1.29 -5.45
CA VAL A 105 -6.94 -0.09 -6.19
C VAL A 105 -5.94 0.68 -5.35
N TYR A 106 -4.75 0.91 -5.90
CA TYR A 106 -3.70 1.68 -5.25
C TYR A 106 -3.26 2.82 -6.17
N LYS A 107 -3.22 4.03 -5.64
CA LYS A 107 -2.75 5.21 -6.37
C LYS A 107 -1.77 6.01 -5.53
N VAL A 108 -0.73 6.50 -6.20
CA VAL A 108 0.24 7.45 -5.64
C VAL A 108 0.35 8.64 -6.57
N ASN A 109 0.33 9.84 -6.00
CA ASN A 109 0.72 11.07 -6.66
C ASN A 109 1.80 11.73 -5.82
N MET A 110 3.01 11.81 -6.34
CA MET A 110 4.13 12.48 -5.71
C MET A 110 4.49 13.70 -6.52
N LEU A 111 4.47 14.86 -5.89
CA LEU A 111 4.97 16.12 -6.44
C LEU A 111 6.20 16.55 -5.63
N SER A 112 7.27 16.84 -6.31
CA SER A 112 8.54 17.28 -5.73
C SER A 112 8.97 18.60 -6.34
N ASN A 113 9.31 19.59 -5.51
CA ASN A 113 9.78 20.89 -5.94
C ASN A 113 11.06 21.23 -5.21
N ALA A 114 12.04 21.77 -5.93
CA ALA A 114 13.34 22.14 -5.35
C ALA A 114 13.80 23.52 -5.80
N ALA A 115 14.29 24.30 -4.84
CA ALA A 115 14.97 25.56 -5.03
C ALA A 115 16.48 25.37 -4.88
N ASN A 116 17.22 25.45 -5.97
CA ASN A 116 18.69 25.38 -6.01
C ASN A 116 19.31 26.76 -5.74
N GLY A 117 19.39 27.10 -4.45
CA GLY A 117 19.86 28.41 -3.97
C GLY A 117 18.71 29.27 -3.45
N LEU A 118 19.02 30.00 -2.37
CA LEU A 118 18.09 30.84 -1.63
C LEU A 118 18.53 32.30 -1.69
N ILE A 119 17.61 33.23 -2.00
CA ILE A 119 17.87 34.66 -2.02
C ILE A 119 18.25 35.15 -0.59
N THR A 120 17.40 34.77 0.38
CA THR A 120 17.62 35.11 1.79
C THR A 120 18.02 33.84 2.54
N PRO A 121 19.20 33.78 3.16
CA PRO A 121 19.65 32.66 3.96
C PRO A 121 18.66 32.35 5.10
N GLY A 122 18.41 31.06 5.37
CA GLY A 122 17.55 30.62 6.46
C GLY A 122 16.04 30.67 6.16
N VAL A 123 15.62 31.20 5.01
CA VAL A 123 14.22 31.23 4.58
C VAL A 123 13.96 30.08 3.61
N TYR A 124 13.44 28.96 4.13
CA TYR A 124 13.15 27.74 3.36
C TYR A 124 11.74 27.78 2.77
N LYS A 125 11.61 28.46 1.62
CA LYS A 125 10.37 28.58 0.84
C LYS A 125 10.68 28.56 -0.65
N LEU A 126 9.83 27.98 -1.47
CA LEU A 126 10.01 27.98 -2.92
C LEU A 126 10.05 29.39 -3.51
N ALA A 127 9.26 30.33 -2.96
CA ALA A 127 9.27 31.72 -3.36
C ALA A 127 10.61 32.45 -3.11
N ASN A 128 11.51 31.87 -2.30
CA ASN A 128 12.85 32.40 -2.00
C ASN A 128 13.94 31.82 -2.92
N ALA A 129 13.57 31.14 -4.00
CA ALA A 129 14.52 30.57 -4.95
C ALA A 129 15.25 31.67 -5.74
N ILE A 130 16.57 31.51 -5.92
CA ILE A 130 17.40 32.40 -6.77
C ILE A 130 17.07 32.19 -8.25
N SER A 131 16.73 30.97 -8.64
CA SER A 131 16.48 30.55 -10.02
C SER A 131 15.13 29.86 -10.15
N SER A 132 14.80 29.40 -11.36
CA SER A 132 13.61 28.58 -11.60
C SER A 132 13.59 27.36 -10.69
N ILE A 133 12.40 26.99 -10.22
CA ILE A 133 12.18 25.82 -9.37
C ILE A 133 12.27 24.57 -10.26
N GLU A 134 13.04 23.60 -9.81
CA GLU A 134 13.02 22.25 -10.37
C GLU A 134 11.81 21.51 -9.83
N TRP A 135 11.08 20.80 -10.69
CA TRP A 135 9.94 20.01 -10.28
C TRP A 135 9.95 18.64 -10.93
N ASP A 136 9.37 17.67 -10.23
CA ASP A 136 9.17 16.30 -10.71
C ASP A 136 7.81 15.80 -10.20
N GLN A 137 7.06 15.12 -11.07
CA GLN A 137 5.80 14.50 -10.71
C GLN A 137 5.80 13.03 -11.10
N LYS A 138 5.45 12.17 -10.14
CA LYS A 138 5.29 10.74 -10.36
C LYS A 138 3.88 10.31 -10.02
N ILE A 139 3.22 9.66 -10.96
CA ILE A 139 1.89 9.10 -10.78
C ILE A 139 1.97 7.59 -10.98
N LEU A 140 1.53 6.84 -9.97
CA LEU A 140 1.40 5.40 -10.05
C LEU A 140 -0.06 5.02 -9.84
N ASN A 141 -0.59 4.21 -10.77
CA ASN A 141 -1.91 3.60 -10.63
C ASN A 141 -1.75 2.08 -10.75
N LYS A 142 -2.23 1.36 -9.76
CA LYS A 142 -2.22 -0.10 -9.74
C LYS A 142 -3.61 -0.61 -9.38
N ARG A 143 -4.07 -1.61 -10.12
CA ARG A 143 -5.27 -2.38 -9.80
C ARG A 143 -4.93 -3.85 -9.83
N VAL A 144 -5.40 -4.58 -8.83
CA VAL A 144 -5.34 -6.04 -8.80
C VAL A 144 -6.75 -6.55 -8.56
N ASN A 145 -7.23 -7.39 -9.45
CA ASN A 145 -8.47 -8.14 -9.24
C ASN A 145 -8.09 -9.59 -8.95
N SER A 146 -8.80 -10.22 -8.03
CA SER A 146 -8.51 -11.58 -7.62
C SER A 146 -9.79 -12.37 -7.45
N ILE A 147 -9.74 -13.64 -7.79
CA ILE A 147 -10.71 -14.63 -7.34
C ILE A 147 -9.98 -15.72 -6.55
N TYR A 148 -10.61 -16.24 -5.53
CA TYR A 148 -9.99 -17.26 -4.70
C TYR A 148 -11.03 -18.23 -4.15
N PHE A 149 -10.57 -19.41 -3.82
CA PHE A 149 -11.37 -20.41 -3.13
C PHE A 149 -10.54 -21.17 -2.10
N THR A 150 -11.21 -21.68 -1.09
CA THR A 150 -10.65 -22.59 -0.09
C THR A 150 -11.65 -23.72 0.16
N ALA A 151 -11.13 -24.91 0.43
CA ALA A 151 -11.94 -26.04 0.86
C ALA A 151 -11.17 -26.82 1.93
N ASN A 152 -11.78 -26.96 3.10
CA ASN A 152 -11.25 -27.72 4.23
C ASN A 152 -12.19 -28.92 4.43
N LEU A 153 -11.66 -30.11 4.28
CA LEU A 153 -12.35 -31.38 4.49
C LEU A 153 -11.77 -32.07 5.70
N ALA A 154 -12.62 -32.44 6.65
CA ALA A 154 -12.22 -33.24 7.81
C ALA A 154 -13.04 -34.53 7.84
N TYR A 155 -12.36 -35.68 7.95
CA TYR A 155 -13.00 -36.97 8.07
C TYR A 155 -12.77 -37.59 9.44
N LYS A 156 -13.83 -37.77 10.20
CA LYS A 156 -13.86 -38.33 11.56
C LYS A 156 -12.86 -37.66 12.52
N ASN A 157 -12.52 -36.38 12.29
CA ASN A 157 -11.52 -35.61 13.01
C ASN A 157 -10.11 -36.30 13.10
N LYS A 158 -9.79 -37.12 12.10
CA LYS A 158 -8.50 -37.83 12.00
C LYS A 158 -7.75 -37.52 10.73
N LEU A 159 -8.43 -37.19 9.64
CA LEU A 159 -7.83 -36.86 8.36
C LEU A 159 -8.35 -35.50 7.94
N PHE A 160 -7.45 -34.62 7.60
CA PHE A 160 -7.73 -33.27 7.16
C PHE A 160 -7.11 -33.03 5.79
N LEU A 161 -7.89 -32.46 4.89
CA LEU A 161 -7.45 -32.07 3.54
C LEU A 161 -7.80 -30.60 3.33
N ASP A 162 -6.79 -29.77 3.07
CA ASP A 162 -6.94 -28.36 2.76
C ASP A 162 -6.55 -28.11 1.30
N ILE A 163 -7.44 -27.47 0.55
CA ILE A 163 -7.23 -27.11 -0.84
C ILE A 163 -7.48 -25.61 -0.96
N THR A 164 -6.55 -24.90 -1.57
CA THR A 164 -6.72 -23.47 -1.85
C THR A 164 -6.30 -23.14 -3.27
N GLY A 165 -6.91 -22.15 -3.84
CA GLY A 165 -6.53 -21.61 -5.12
C GLY A 165 -6.86 -20.14 -5.20
N ARG A 166 -5.95 -19.36 -5.78
CA ARG A 166 -6.12 -17.93 -6.03
C ARG A 166 -5.59 -17.57 -7.41
N ASN A 167 -6.33 -16.76 -8.13
CA ASN A 167 -5.87 -16.15 -9.37
C ASN A 167 -5.92 -14.64 -9.26
N ASP A 168 -4.81 -13.97 -9.54
CA ASP A 168 -4.64 -12.53 -9.50
C ASP A 168 -4.41 -11.98 -10.91
N TRP A 169 -5.08 -10.88 -11.25
CA TRP A 169 -4.85 -10.09 -12.47
C TRP A 169 -4.34 -8.71 -12.09
N SER A 170 -3.10 -8.39 -12.49
CA SER A 170 -2.47 -7.11 -12.18
C SER A 170 -2.44 -6.18 -13.38
N SER A 171 -2.88 -4.93 -13.19
CA SER A 171 -2.85 -3.89 -14.22
C SER A 171 -1.44 -3.38 -14.55
N THR A 172 -0.43 -3.69 -13.73
CA THR A 172 0.95 -3.25 -13.94
C THR A 172 1.73 -4.16 -14.88
N LEU A 173 1.12 -5.26 -15.32
CA LEU A 173 1.73 -6.25 -16.18
C LEU A 173 1.09 -6.25 -17.58
N PRO A 174 1.83 -6.68 -18.62
CA PRO A 174 1.28 -6.81 -19.96
C PRO A 174 0.08 -7.76 -19.99
N LYS A 175 -0.97 -7.43 -20.75
CA LYS A 175 -2.23 -8.21 -20.82
C LYS A 175 -2.05 -9.70 -21.09
N LYS A 176 -0.99 -10.08 -21.82
CA LYS A 176 -0.68 -11.50 -22.11
C LYS A 176 -0.19 -12.27 -20.88
N ASN A 177 0.39 -11.60 -19.88
CA ASN A 177 1.06 -12.20 -18.72
C ASN A 177 0.65 -11.50 -17.42
N ASN A 178 -0.59 -11.08 -17.29
CA ASN A 178 -1.08 -10.35 -16.09
C ASN A 178 -1.88 -11.24 -15.13
N SER A 179 -1.99 -12.53 -15.42
CA SER A 179 -2.74 -13.51 -14.65
C SER A 179 -1.79 -14.51 -14.00
N PHE A 180 -1.94 -14.72 -12.69
CA PHE A 180 -1.12 -15.63 -11.90
C PHE A 180 -2.01 -16.50 -11.03
N PHE A 181 -1.88 -17.81 -11.17
CA PHE A 181 -2.61 -18.78 -10.38
C PHE A 181 -1.71 -19.42 -9.31
N TYR A 182 -2.20 -19.45 -8.08
CA TYR A 182 -1.51 -19.97 -6.90
C TYR A 182 -2.34 -21.11 -6.26
N PRO A 183 -2.09 -22.37 -6.59
CA PRO A 183 -2.70 -23.51 -5.93
C PRO A 183 -1.94 -23.93 -4.68
N SER A 184 -2.64 -24.48 -3.69
CA SER A 184 -2.03 -25.16 -2.55
C SER A 184 -2.91 -26.35 -2.14
N VAL A 185 -2.26 -27.45 -1.73
CA VAL A 185 -2.91 -28.64 -1.17
C VAL A 185 -2.10 -29.10 0.05
N SER A 186 -2.78 -29.36 1.15
CA SER A 186 -2.19 -29.85 2.40
C SER A 186 -3.02 -31.02 2.94
N VAL A 187 -2.34 -32.03 3.48
CA VAL A 187 -2.96 -33.17 4.14
C VAL A 187 -2.35 -33.34 5.52
N SER A 188 -3.18 -33.54 6.53
CA SER A 188 -2.74 -33.80 7.90
C SER A 188 -3.59 -34.85 8.59
N THR A 189 -3.02 -35.52 9.59
CA THR A 189 -3.65 -36.61 10.37
C THR A 189 -3.45 -36.37 11.85
#